data_333100e964440f608c886e5c7356a9e7
#
_entry.id   333100e964440f608c886e5c7356a9e7
#
_cell.length_a   1.000
_cell.length_b   1.000
_cell.length_c   1.000
_cell.angle_alpha   90.00
_cell.angle_beta   90.00
_cell.angle_gamma   90.00
#
_symmetry.space_group_name_H-M   'P 1'
#
loop_
_entity.id
_entity.type
_entity.pdbx_description
1 polymer ?
#
loop_
_entity_poly.entity_id
_entity_poly.type
_entity_poly.pdbx_seq_one_letter_code
_entity_poly.pdbx_strand_id
1 'polypeptide(L)'
;DKESLHVRFADEAVCIGPPASKDSYLNIPRIMAAVEITNVDAVHPGYGFLAENADFAEVCTQYGIKFIGPTPEQIRKMGDKVTAKETMIAAGVPVVPGSDGLVPDVATGKKLSKKIGFPVIIKATAGGGGKGMRIVWSEEEFEHNWDMARNEAKNAFANDGIYIEKYIEEPRHIEFQIIGDQFGRVAHLSERDCSIQRRHQKLVEESPSPFMTPELREKMGAAAIKAGQSINYEGVGTVEFLVDKHRNFYFMEMNTRIQVEHPVTEEVIDHDLIKEQIKVAAGIPISGKSYIPALCAMECRINAEDPFHDFRPNPGKITSFHSSKGHGVRVDTHVYAGYTVPQYY
;
A
#
# COMPACT_ATOMS: atom_id res chain seq x y z
N ASP A 1 20.06 -0.55 16.39
CA ASP A 1 20.39 -0.71 14.95
C ASP A 1 21.89 -0.82 14.66
N LYS A 2 22.76 -0.60 15.66
CA LYS A 2 24.23 -0.62 15.50
C LYS A 2 24.75 -1.84 14.73
N GLU A 3 24.13 -3.00 14.95
CA GLU A 3 24.52 -4.28 14.35
C GLU A 3 23.69 -4.61 13.08
N SER A 4 22.80 -3.73 12.67
CA SER A 4 21.96 -3.95 11.47
C SER A 4 22.76 -3.87 10.19
N LEU A 5 22.38 -4.67 9.18
CA LEU A 5 23.14 -4.74 7.92
C LEU A 5 23.20 -3.40 7.19
N HIS A 6 22.12 -2.62 7.19
CA HIS A 6 22.09 -1.31 6.55
C HIS A 6 23.12 -0.34 7.17
N VAL A 7 23.34 -0.40 8.48
CA VAL A 7 24.38 0.39 9.16
C VAL A 7 25.79 -0.10 8.77
N ARG A 8 25.96 -1.42 8.66
CA ARG A 8 27.26 -2.02 8.33
C ARG A 8 27.68 -1.85 6.87
N PHE A 9 26.71 -1.71 5.96
CA PHE A 9 27.00 -1.53 4.52
C PHE A 9 27.01 -0.07 4.09
N ALA A 10 26.52 0.85 4.91
CA ALA A 10 26.63 2.29 4.62
C ALA A 10 28.06 2.78 4.83
N ASP A 11 28.47 3.78 4.04
CA ASP A 11 29.77 4.46 4.21
C ASP A 11 29.79 5.30 5.50
N GLU A 12 28.63 5.90 5.85
CA GLU A 12 28.42 6.66 7.08
C GLU A 12 27.12 6.25 7.76
N ALA A 13 27.10 6.33 9.08
CA ALA A 13 25.94 6.02 9.90
C ALA A 13 25.76 7.02 11.04
N VAL A 14 24.56 7.57 11.16
CA VAL A 14 24.23 8.59 12.16
C VAL A 14 23.13 8.06 13.07
N CYS A 15 23.36 8.12 14.40
CA CYS A 15 22.33 7.80 15.38
C CYS A 15 21.32 8.95 15.46
N ILE A 16 20.07 8.69 15.10
CA ILE A 16 18.98 9.67 15.11
C ILE A 16 18.13 9.65 16.39
N GLY A 17 18.47 8.83 17.37
CA GLY A 17 17.78 8.85 18.66
C GLY A 17 17.64 7.49 19.34
N PRO A 18 16.82 7.42 20.41
CA PRO A 18 16.54 6.19 21.12
C PRO A 18 15.67 5.22 20.30
N PRO A 19 15.48 3.96 20.76
CA PRO A 19 14.81 2.92 20.00
C PRO A 19 13.35 3.21 19.59
N ALA A 20 12.61 3.99 20.38
CA ALA A 20 11.21 4.31 20.07
C ALA A 20 11.11 5.12 18.76
N SER A 21 10.30 4.66 17.82
CA SER A 21 10.16 5.28 16.49
C SER A 21 9.75 6.75 16.54
N LYS A 22 8.88 7.14 17.46
CA LYS A 22 8.47 8.55 17.68
C LYS A 22 9.64 9.49 18.02
N ASP A 23 10.70 8.95 18.63
CA ASP A 23 11.86 9.68 19.05
C ASP A 23 13.06 9.53 18.08
N SER A 24 12.89 8.78 17.00
CA SER A 24 13.90 8.47 15.99
C SER A 24 13.33 8.55 14.57
N TYR A 25 12.86 7.43 13.99
CA TYR A 25 12.42 7.32 12.59
C TYR A 25 11.18 8.16 12.23
N LEU A 26 10.38 8.60 13.21
CA LEU A 26 9.27 9.54 13.01
C LEU A 26 9.60 10.96 13.45
N ASN A 27 10.84 11.22 13.88
CA ASN A 27 11.28 12.53 14.33
C ASN A 27 11.97 13.30 13.19
N ILE A 28 11.18 14.06 12.43
CA ILE A 28 11.67 14.82 11.27
C ILE A 28 12.87 15.70 11.63
N PRO A 29 12.89 16.51 12.73
CA PRO A 29 14.05 17.31 13.08
C PRO A 29 15.34 16.54 13.26
N ARG A 30 15.30 15.35 13.84
CA ARG A 30 16.48 14.50 14.01
C ARG A 30 16.99 13.92 12.71
N ILE A 31 16.08 13.52 11.82
CA ILE A 31 16.44 13.06 10.48
C ILE A 31 17.08 14.22 9.69
N MET A 32 16.49 15.41 9.74
CA MET A 32 17.04 16.57 9.04
C MET A 32 18.39 17.01 9.61
N ALA A 33 18.61 16.88 10.91
CA ALA A 33 19.94 17.10 11.49
C ALA A 33 20.99 16.09 10.94
N ALA A 34 20.58 14.81 10.74
CA ALA A 34 21.46 13.82 10.10
C ALA A 34 21.73 14.18 8.63
N VAL A 35 20.71 14.61 7.89
CA VAL A 35 20.84 15.10 6.50
C VAL A 35 21.85 16.24 6.42
N GLU A 36 21.79 17.22 7.31
CA GLU A 36 22.68 18.39 7.34
C GLU A 36 24.12 17.99 7.62
N ILE A 37 24.37 17.19 8.66
CA ILE A 37 25.76 16.83 9.05
C ILE A 37 26.45 15.88 8.06
N THR A 38 25.67 15.10 7.29
CA THR A 38 26.19 14.19 6.25
C THR A 38 26.24 14.83 4.86
N ASN A 39 25.68 16.04 4.72
CA ASN A 39 25.68 16.81 3.46
C ASN A 39 25.20 15.99 2.25
N VAL A 40 24.05 15.29 2.40
CA VAL A 40 23.49 14.45 1.35
C VAL A 40 22.71 15.26 0.32
N ASP A 41 22.65 14.79 -0.92
CA ASP A 41 21.87 15.39 -2.01
C ASP A 41 20.40 14.94 -1.99
N ALA A 42 20.13 13.75 -1.47
CA ALA A 42 18.80 13.13 -1.52
C ALA A 42 18.55 12.22 -0.33
N VAL A 43 17.27 11.96 -0.06
CA VAL A 43 16.80 11.01 0.95
C VAL A 43 15.91 9.96 0.30
N HIS A 44 16.24 8.67 0.48
CA HIS A 44 15.38 7.57 0.12
C HIS A 44 14.61 7.12 1.37
N PRO A 45 13.28 7.25 1.41
CA PRO A 45 12.49 7.00 2.62
C PRO A 45 12.25 5.50 2.90
N GLY A 46 12.59 4.61 1.95
CA GLY A 46 12.23 3.21 2.03
C GLY A 46 10.72 2.98 1.95
N TYR A 47 10.21 2.13 2.83
CA TYR A 47 8.78 1.92 3.07
C TYR A 47 8.49 1.98 4.58
N GLY A 48 7.26 2.33 4.96
CA GLY A 48 6.90 2.59 6.36
C GLY A 48 7.35 3.98 6.85
N PHE A 49 7.19 4.23 8.14
CA PHE A 49 7.56 5.49 8.82
C PHE A 49 7.15 6.74 8.04
N LEU A 50 8.11 7.50 7.50
CA LEU A 50 7.90 8.76 6.80
C LEU A 50 7.80 8.61 5.27
N ALA A 51 7.77 7.39 4.73
CA ALA A 51 7.75 7.17 3.28
C ALA A 51 6.50 7.77 2.59
N GLU A 52 5.37 7.84 3.30
CA GLU A 52 4.13 8.46 2.83
C GLU A 52 3.75 9.69 3.67
N ASN A 53 4.76 10.37 4.22
CA ASN A 53 4.55 11.58 4.99
C ASN A 53 4.83 12.81 4.12
N ALA A 54 3.75 13.52 3.77
CA ALA A 54 3.83 14.69 2.91
C ALA A 54 4.63 15.84 3.53
N ASP A 55 4.54 16.02 4.86
CA ASP A 55 5.24 17.11 5.55
C ASP A 55 6.75 16.85 5.56
N PHE A 56 7.18 15.60 5.70
CA PHE A 56 8.59 15.25 5.57
C PHE A 56 9.12 15.50 4.15
N ALA A 57 8.37 15.09 3.12
CA ALA A 57 8.74 15.36 1.73
C ALA A 57 8.80 16.87 1.44
N GLU A 58 7.89 17.65 2.02
CA GLU A 58 7.89 19.12 1.91
C GLU A 58 9.10 19.74 2.59
N VAL A 59 9.44 19.31 3.81
CA VAL A 59 10.64 19.75 4.51
C VAL A 59 11.90 19.46 3.69
N CYS A 60 12.05 18.25 3.14
CA CYS A 60 13.17 17.94 2.25
C CYS A 60 13.27 18.95 1.10
N THR A 61 12.14 19.23 0.43
CA THR A 61 12.07 20.19 -0.68
C THR A 61 12.49 21.61 -0.25
N GLN A 62 12.00 22.08 0.91
CA GLN A 62 12.34 23.39 1.44
C GLN A 62 13.82 23.56 1.75
N TYR A 63 14.50 22.48 2.14
CA TYR A 63 15.95 22.46 2.39
C TYR A 63 16.78 22.14 1.14
N GLY A 64 16.15 22.01 -0.03
CA GLY A 64 16.86 21.70 -1.28
C GLY A 64 17.34 20.26 -1.38
N ILE A 65 16.82 19.37 -0.55
CA ILE A 65 17.13 17.94 -0.53
C ILE A 65 16.11 17.18 -1.39
N LYS A 66 16.57 16.38 -2.34
CA LYS A 66 15.66 15.58 -3.16
C LYS A 66 15.04 14.43 -2.34
N PHE A 67 13.73 14.46 -2.16
CA PHE A 67 12.98 13.29 -1.68
C PHE A 67 12.86 12.30 -2.84
N ILE A 68 13.37 11.07 -2.67
CA ILE A 68 13.30 10.02 -3.70
C ILE A 68 11.92 9.35 -3.59
N GLY A 69 10.97 9.89 -4.33
CA GLY A 69 9.57 9.51 -4.27
C GLY A 69 8.68 10.59 -4.87
N PRO A 70 7.36 10.51 -4.63
CA PRO A 70 6.39 11.47 -5.13
C PRO A 70 6.48 12.82 -4.42
N THR A 71 5.83 13.81 -5.03
CA THR A 71 5.76 15.16 -4.43
C THR A 71 4.85 15.17 -3.20
N PRO A 72 5.00 16.15 -2.28
CA PRO A 72 4.13 16.29 -1.12
C PRO A 72 2.64 16.34 -1.47
N GLU A 73 2.30 16.99 -2.59
CA GLU A 73 0.92 17.11 -3.08
C GLU A 73 0.36 15.74 -3.49
N GLN A 74 1.15 14.93 -4.21
CA GLN A 74 0.77 13.58 -4.63
C GLN A 74 0.53 12.67 -3.42
N ILE A 75 1.39 12.75 -2.40
CA ILE A 75 1.24 12.01 -1.14
C ILE A 75 -0.06 12.41 -0.44
N ARG A 76 -0.32 13.71 -0.25
CA ARG A 76 -1.54 14.19 0.40
C ARG A 76 -2.80 13.74 -0.34
N LYS A 77 -2.78 13.86 -1.67
CA LYS A 77 -3.92 13.54 -2.54
C LYS A 77 -4.30 12.06 -2.47
N MET A 78 -3.32 11.17 -2.43
CA MET A 78 -3.56 9.72 -2.36
C MET A 78 -3.69 9.20 -0.93
N GLY A 79 -3.15 9.90 0.05
CA GLY A 79 -3.27 9.56 1.47
C GLY A 79 -4.66 9.83 2.06
N ASP A 80 -5.44 10.74 1.47
CA ASP A 80 -6.83 10.98 1.87
C ASP A 80 -7.78 10.12 1.04
N LYS A 81 -8.49 9.19 1.69
CA LYS A 81 -9.34 8.20 1.01
C LYS A 81 -10.47 8.81 0.18
N VAL A 82 -11.02 9.94 0.62
CA VAL A 82 -12.12 10.60 -0.10
C VAL A 82 -11.56 11.26 -1.35
N THR A 83 -10.53 12.07 -1.20
CA THR A 83 -9.85 12.75 -2.30
C THR A 83 -9.29 11.76 -3.33
N ALA A 84 -8.70 10.66 -2.87
CA ALA A 84 -8.22 9.59 -3.76
C ALA A 84 -9.36 8.99 -4.58
N LYS A 85 -10.48 8.63 -3.93
CA LYS A 85 -11.67 8.07 -4.61
C LYS A 85 -12.26 9.04 -5.64
N GLU A 86 -12.43 10.31 -5.28
CA GLU A 86 -12.92 11.36 -6.17
C GLU A 86 -12.00 11.55 -7.38
N THR A 87 -10.68 11.56 -7.15
CA THR A 87 -9.67 11.65 -8.19
C THR A 87 -9.76 10.46 -9.16
N MET A 88 -9.94 9.25 -8.64
CA MET A 88 -10.08 8.05 -9.46
C MET A 88 -11.38 8.07 -10.29
N ILE A 89 -12.49 8.50 -9.70
CA ILE A 89 -13.76 8.67 -10.42
C ILE A 89 -13.58 9.67 -11.57
N ALA A 90 -12.98 10.82 -11.32
CA ALA A 90 -12.72 11.85 -12.33
C ALA A 90 -11.79 11.34 -13.46
N ALA A 91 -10.85 10.46 -13.14
CA ALA A 91 -9.94 9.82 -14.11
C ALA A 91 -10.61 8.66 -14.88
N GLY A 92 -11.83 8.27 -14.53
CA GLY A 92 -12.51 7.12 -15.13
C GLY A 92 -11.92 5.77 -14.71
N VAL A 93 -11.30 5.71 -13.52
CA VAL A 93 -10.84 4.47 -12.89
C VAL A 93 -12.01 3.87 -12.09
N PRO A 94 -12.35 2.58 -12.28
CA PRO A 94 -13.45 1.97 -11.54
C PRO A 94 -13.19 2.00 -10.04
N VAL A 95 -14.17 2.45 -9.26
CA VAL A 95 -14.14 2.43 -7.79
C VAL A 95 -15.26 1.56 -7.26
N VAL A 96 -15.14 1.07 -6.02
CA VAL A 96 -16.22 0.31 -5.39
C VAL A 96 -17.50 1.15 -5.39
N PRO A 97 -18.59 0.68 -6.02
CA PRO A 97 -19.86 1.40 -6.03
C PRO A 97 -20.35 1.64 -4.61
N GLY A 98 -20.81 2.84 -4.32
CA GLY A 98 -21.25 3.19 -2.96
C GLY A 98 -22.05 4.48 -2.90
N SER A 99 -22.30 4.93 -1.68
CA SER A 99 -22.91 6.22 -1.41
C SER A 99 -21.95 7.37 -1.69
N ASP A 100 -22.50 8.46 -2.14
CA ASP A 100 -21.81 9.74 -2.22
C ASP A 100 -21.92 10.44 -0.85
N GLY A 101 -20.95 10.14 0.01
CA GLY A 101 -20.95 10.59 1.40
C GLY A 101 -21.95 9.82 2.29
N LEU A 102 -22.39 10.51 3.36
CA LEU A 102 -23.27 9.94 4.38
C LEU A 102 -24.68 9.67 3.83
N VAL A 103 -25.23 8.55 4.22
CA VAL A 103 -26.64 8.19 3.92
C VAL A 103 -27.52 8.69 5.06
N PRO A 104 -28.51 9.58 4.79
CA PRO A 104 -29.26 10.26 5.85
C PRO A 104 -30.25 9.36 6.59
N ASP A 105 -30.87 8.38 5.89
CA ASP A 105 -31.92 7.54 6.43
C ASP A 105 -32.02 6.17 5.76
N VAL A 106 -32.78 5.28 6.39
CA VAL A 106 -32.99 3.89 5.94
C VAL A 106 -33.59 3.80 4.55
N ALA A 107 -34.56 4.69 4.23
CA ALA A 107 -35.26 4.64 2.95
C ALA A 107 -34.33 4.98 1.79
N THR A 108 -33.50 6.00 1.96
CA THR A 108 -32.44 6.40 1.00
C THR A 108 -31.42 5.26 0.87
N GLY A 109 -31.01 4.67 1.99
CA GLY A 109 -30.09 3.53 2.01
C GLY A 109 -30.62 2.31 1.25
N LYS A 110 -31.87 1.91 1.49
CA LYS A 110 -32.51 0.82 0.75
C LYS A 110 -32.56 1.08 -0.76
N LYS A 111 -32.96 2.29 -1.16
CA LYS A 111 -33.01 2.69 -2.58
C LYS A 111 -31.64 2.64 -3.24
N LEU A 112 -30.61 3.13 -2.56
CA LEU A 112 -29.24 3.09 -3.02
C LEU A 112 -28.74 1.65 -3.15
N SER A 113 -28.96 0.82 -2.13
CA SER A 113 -28.55 -0.60 -2.11
C SER A 113 -29.19 -1.40 -3.24
N LYS A 114 -30.46 -1.14 -3.57
CA LYS A 114 -31.11 -1.70 -4.78
C LYS A 114 -30.41 -1.29 -6.07
N LYS A 115 -29.99 -0.03 -6.18
CA LYS A 115 -29.27 0.49 -7.36
C LYS A 115 -27.89 -0.12 -7.49
N ILE A 116 -27.17 -0.26 -6.39
CA ILE A 116 -25.84 -0.88 -6.32
C ILE A 116 -25.93 -2.40 -6.59
N GLY A 117 -27.00 -3.02 -6.15
CA GLY A 117 -27.19 -4.48 -6.13
C GLY A 117 -26.61 -5.13 -4.89
N PHE A 118 -27.39 -6.00 -4.23
CA PHE A 118 -26.94 -6.78 -3.09
C PHE A 118 -25.90 -7.84 -3.51
N PRO A 119 -25.02 -8.28 -2.58
CA PRO A 119 -24.87 -7.79 -1.21
C PRO A 119 -24.19 -6.43 -1.14
N VAL A 120 -24.51 -5.66 -0.10
CA VAL A 120 -23.87 -4.39 0.23
C VAL A 120 -23.28 -4.44 1.63
N ILE A 121 -22.34 -3.56 1.92
CA ILE A 121 -21.81 -3.38 3.27
C ILE A 121 -22.17 -1.99 3.78
N ILE A 122 -22.79 -1.95 4.94
CA ILE A 122 -23.05 -0.72 5.70
C ILE A 122 -21.85 -0.48 6.58
N LYS A 123 -21.30 0.74 6.56
CA LYS A 123 -20.12 1.12 7.30
C LYS A 123 -20.35 2.42 8.07
N ALA A 124 -19.98 2.43 9.34
CA ALA A 124 -19.94 3.65 10.13
C ALA A 124 -18.69 4.49 9.80
N THR A 125 -18.83 5.81 9.77
CA THR A 125 -17.71 6.73 9.47
C THR A 125 -16.60 6.69 10.51
N ALA A 126 -16.94 6.42 11.76
CA ALA A 126 -16.00 6.33 12.88
C ALA A 126 -15.65 4.87 13.22
N GLY A 127 -15.80 3.92 12.29
CA GLY A 127 -15.55 2.49 12.51
C GLY A 127 -14.07 2.11 12.31
N GLY A 128 -13.62 1.13 13.09
CA GLY A 128 -12.30 0.51 12.95
C GLY A 128 -12.31 -0.92 13.52
N GLY A 129 -11.43 -1.79 12.97
CA GLY A 129 -11.32 -3.18 13.44
C GLY A 129 -12.60 -4.02 13.27
N GLY A 130 -13.44 -3.72 12.28
CA GLY A 130 -14.67 -4.46 12.00
C GLY A 130 -15.91 -3.99 12.78
N LYS A 131 -15.76 -3.05 13.73
CA LYS A 131 -16.89 -2.45 14.45
C LYS A 131 -17.62 -1.43 13.59
N GLY A 132 -18.96 -1.43 13.67
CA GLY A 132 -19.79 -0.54 12.87
C GLY A 132 -19.89 -0.94 11.40
N MET A 133 -19.58 -2.20 11.05
CA MET A 133 -19.73 -2.74 9.71
C MET A 133 -20.72 -3.90 9.70
N ARG A 134 -21.66 -3.92 8.73
CA ARG A 134 -22.63 -5.00 8.54
C ARG A 134 -22.80 -5.31 7.07
N ILE A 135 -22.64 -6.58 6.71
CA ILE A 135 -22.96 -7.08 5.37
C ILE A 135 -24.45 -7.33 5.31
N VAL A 136 -25.07 -6.89 4.24
CA VAL A 136 -26.50 -7.03 3.99
C VAL A 136 -26.68 -7.76 2.67
N TRP A 137 -27.27 -8.94 2.75
CA TRP A 137 -27.43 -9.84 1.61
C TRP A 137 -28.71 -9.60 0.82
N SER A 138 -29.73 -9.05 1.49
CA SER A 138 -31.03 -8.79 0.87
C SER A 138 -31.69 -7.52 1.41
N GLU A 139 -32.75 -7.07 0.72
CA GLU A 139 -33.50 -5.89 1.15
C GLU A 139 -34.21 -6.08 2.48
N GLU A 140 -34.69 -7.31 2.75
CA GLU A 140 -35.43 -7.66 3.96
C GLU A 140 -34.56 -7.46 5.21
N GLU A 141 -33.25 -7.76 5.10
CA GLU A 141 -32.32 -7.63 6.23
C GLU A 141 -31.81 -6.20 6.42
N PHE A 142 -32.04 -5.30 5.46
CA PHE A 142 -31.37 -4.01 5.42
C PHE A 142 -31.64 -3.15 6.64
N GLU A 143 -32.89 -2.99 7.04
CA GLU A 143 -33.29 -2.11 8.14
C GLU A 143 -32.70 -2.57 9.49
N HIS A 144 -32.79 -3.87 9.75
CA HIS A 144 -32.23 -4.46 10.96
C HIS A 144 -30.69 -4.23 11.04
N ASN A 145 -29.97 -4.49 9.96
CA ASN A 145 -28.52 -4.30 9.89
C ASN A 145 -28.12 -2.82 9.94
N TRP A 146 -28.93 -1.93 9.37
CA TRP A 146 -28.76 -0.49 9.47
C TRP A 146 -28.81 -0.02 10.94
N ASP A 147 -29.86 -0.40 11.66
CA ASP A 147 -30.03 -0.01 13.06
C ASP A 147 -28.91 -0.57 13.94
N MET A 148 -28.50 -1.82 13.70
CA MET A 148 -27.38 -2.42 14.41
C MET A 148 -26.07 -1.65 14.18
N ALA A 149 -25.73 -1.37 12.93
CA ALA A 149 -24.50 -0.65 12.59
C ALA A 149 -24.47 0.76 13.20
N ARG A 150 -25.60 1.47 13.11
CA ARG A 150 -25.76 2.82 13.64
C ARG A 150 -25.67 2.89 15.16
N ASN A 151 -26.35 1.97 15.85
CA ASN A 151 -26.32 1.88 17.32
C ASN A 151 -24.93 1.52 17.83
N GLU A 152 -24.25 0.58 17.18
CA GLU A 152 -22.87 0.21 17.53
C GLU A 152 -21.90 1.40 17.35
N ALA A 153 -22.02 2.12 16.23
CA ALA A 153 -21.21 3.29 15.95
C ALA A 153 -21.44 4.41 16.96
N LYS A 154 -22.71 4.70 17.28
CA LYS A 154 -23.09 5.69 18.28
C LYS A 154 -22.53 5.36 19.66
N ASN A 155 -22.62 4.09 20.08
CA ASN A 155 -22.16 3.66 21.39
C ASN A 155 -20.63 3.61 21.50
N ALA A 156 -19.93 3.21 20.41
CA ALA A 156 -18.48 3.05 20.43
C ALA A 156 -17.70 4.34 20.12
N PHE A 157 -18.29 5.24 19.31
CA PHE A 157 -17.56 6.38 18.74
C PHE A 157 -18.30 7.71 18.87
N ALA A 158 -19.48 7.75 19.50
CA ALA A 158 -20.35 8.93 19.60
C ALA A 158 -20.69 9.57 18.23
N ASN A 159 -20.61 8.80 17.15
CA ASN A 159 -20.87 9.22 15.78
C ASN A 159 -21.71 8.11 15.09
N ASP A 160 -22.87 8.46 14.56
CA ASP A 160 -23.82 7.56 13.93
C ASP A 160 -23.87 7.70 12.39
N GLY A 161 -22.93 8.41 11.80
CA GLY A 161 -22.80 8.59 10.36
C GLY A 161 -22.54 7.25 9.65
N ILE A 162 -23.36 6.95 8.66
CA ILE A 162 -23.34 5.70 7.89
C ILE A 162 -23.09 6.00 6.42
N TYR A 163 -22.28 5.18 5.78
CA TYR A 163 -22.19 5.08 4.33
C TYR A 163 -22.35 3.63 3.87
N ILE A 164 -22.65 3.42 2.60
CA ILE A 164 -22.94 2.11 2.02
C ILE A 164 -22.01 1.90 0.83
N GLU A 165 -21.47 0.68 0.72
CA GLU A 165 -20.69 0.27 -0.44
C GLU A 165 -21.13 -1.11 -0.92
N LYS A 166 -20.85 -1.42 -2.19
CA LYS A 166 -20.95 -2.79 -2.69
C LYS A 166 -20.06 -3.70 -1.86
N TYR A 167 -20.61 -4.81 -1.37
CA TYR A 167 -19.80 -5.87 -0.80
C TYR A 167 -19.21 -6.72 -1.92
N ILE A 168 -17.90 -6.78 -1.99
CA ILE A 168 -17.18 -7.60 -2.96
C ILE A 168 -16.96 -8.98 -2.34
N GLU A 169 -17.62 -9.98 -2.92
CA GLU A 169 -17.54 -11.36 -2.45
C GLU A 169 -16.24 -12.03 -2.90
N GLU A 170 -15.57 -12.72 -1.98
CA GLU A 170 -14.33 -13.47 -2.26
C GLU A 170 -13.32 -12.66 -3.10
N PRO A 171 -13.02 -11.40 -2.69
CA PRO A 171 -12.21 -10.54 -3.50
C PRO A 171 -10.79 -11.07 -3.61
N ARG A 172 -10.21 -10.98 -4.81
CA ARG A 172 -8.78 -11.05 -4.97
C ARG A 172 -8.17 -9.67 -4.80
N HIS A 173 -7.06 -9.61 -4.11
CA HIS A 173 -6.24 -8.42 -3.99
C HIS A 173 -5.17 -8.46 -5.07
N ILE A 174 -5.40 -7.72 -6.13
CA ILE A 174 -4.47 -7.62 -7.26
C ILE A 174 -4.03 -6.18 -7.38
N GLU A 175 -2.74 -5.97 -7.48
CA GLU A 175 -2.13 -4.65 -7.54
C GLU A 175 -1.24 -4.49 -8.75
N PHE A 176 -1.10 -3.27 -9.23
CA PHE A 176 -0.24 -2.92 -10.34
C PHE A 176 0.90 -2.02 -9.88
N GLN A 177 2.13 -2.48 -10.10
CA GLN A 177 3.30 -1.65 -9.95
C GLN A 177 3.31 -0.59 -11.04
N ILE A 178 3.42 0.67 -10.66
CA ILE A 178 3.60 1.76 -11.62
C ILE A 178 4.91 2.50 -11.38
N ILE A 179 5.36 3.18 -12.43
CA ILE A 179 6.46 4.15 -12.37
C ILE A 179 6.09 5.37 -13.18
N GLY A 180 6.36 6.55 -12.63
CA GLY A 180 6.14 7.83 -13.30
C GLY A 180 7.38 8.72 -13.25
N ASP A 181 7.54 9.60 -14.24
CA ASP A 181 8.65 10.57 -14.29
C ASP A 181 8.15 12.02 -14.24
N GLN A 182 9.07 12.94 -14.07
CA GLN A 182 8.83 14.39 -14.02
C GLN A 182 8.33 14.98 -15.36
N PHE A 183 8.29 14.17 -16.42
CA PHE A 183 7.89 14.59 -17.78
C PHE A 183 6.47 14.13 -18.11
N GLY A 184 5.73 13.62 -17.13
CA GLY A 184 4.35 13.18 -17.28
C GLY A 184 4.18 11.78 -17.88
N ARG A 185 5.25 11.00 -18.02
CA ARG A 185 5.15 9.61 -18.45
C ARG A 185 4.82 8.74 -17.27
N VAL A 186 3.87 7.83 -17.46
CA VAL A 186 3.52 6.79 -16.49
C VAL A 186 3.44 5.46 -17.22
N ALA A 187 4.03 4.43 -16.67
CA ALA A 187 3.98 3.06 -17.16
C ALA A 187 3.62 2.10 -16.03
N HIS A 188 2.98 0.97 -16.35
CA HIS A 188 2.83 -0.13 -15.40
C HIS A 188 3.92 -1.18 -15.62
N LEU A 189 4.32 -1.84 -14.55
CA LEU A 189 5.34 -2.87 -14.50
C LEU A 189 4.72 -4.23 -14.15
N SER A 190 3.51 -4.47 -14.63
CA SER A 190 2.67 -5.63 -14.38
C SER A 190 2.05 -5.70 -12.99
N GLU A 191 1.33 -6.81 -12.76
CA GLU A 191 0.58 -7.05 -11.53
C GLU A 191 1.29 -7.99 -10.57
N ARG A 192 0.85 -7.91 -9.31
CA ARG A 192 1.07 -8.91 -8.26
C ARG A 192 -0.28 -9.35 -7.70
N ASP A 193 -0.42 -10.62 -7.37
CA ASP A 193 -1.55 -11.16 -6.60
C ASP A 193 -1.14 -11.26 -5.13
N CYS A 194 -1.80 -10.50 -4.29
CA CYS A 194 -1.55 -10.40 -2.85
C CYS A 194 -2.75 -10.90 -2.04
N SER A 195 -3.51 -11.84 -2.57
CA SER A 195 -4.74 -12.33 -1.94
C SER A 195 -4.49 -13.17 -0.69
N ILE A 196 -3.31 -13.79 -0.55
CA ILE A 196 -2.96 -14.59 0.62
C ILE A 196 -2.53 -13.68 1.76
N GLN A 197 -3.46 -13.44 2.68
CA GLN A 197 -3.29 -12.50 3.79
C GLN A 197 -3.71 -13.13 5.11
N ARG A 198 -3.14 -12.63 6.20
CA ARG A 198 -3.62 -12.91 7.57
C ARG A 198 -3.91 -11.59 8.25
N ARG A 199 -5.17 -11.38 8.70
CA ARG A 199 -5.62 -10.14 9.35
C ARG A 199 -5.29 -8.89 8.53
N HIS A 200 -5.52 -8.96 7.20
CA HIS A 200 -5.19 -7.90 6.22
C HIS A 200 -3.70 -7.62 6.04
N GLN A 201 -2.81 -8.49 6.54
CA GLN A 201 -1.39 -8.44 6.26
C GLN A 201 -1.05 -9.43 5.15
N LYS A 202 -0.43 -8.95 4.08
CA LYS A 202 0.07 -9.77 2.98
C LYS A 202 1.12 -10.76 3.51
N LEU A 203 1.08 -12.01 3.09
CA LEU A 203 1.99 -13.08 3.52
C LEU A 203 2.67 -13.79 2.36
N VAL A 204 1.95 -13.95 1.25
CA VAL A 204 2.47 -14.54 0.02
C VAL A 204 2.00 -13.68 -1.13
N GLU A 205 2.92 -13.29 -1.96
CA GLU A 205 2.70 -12.49 -3.17
C GLU A 205 3.25 -13.24 -4.39
N GLU A 206 2.52 -13.21 -5.50
CA GLU A 206 2.93 -13.89 -6.72
C GLU A 206 2.70 -13.03 -7.98
N SER A 207 3.52 -13.26 -8.98
CA SER A 207 3.36 -12.66 -10.31
C SER A 207 3.81 -13.67 -11.39
N PRO A 208 3.05 -13.79 -12.50
CA PRO A 208 1.73 -13.23 -12.73
C PRO A 208 0.64 -13.84 -11.84
N SER A 209 -0.46 -13.12 -11.63
CA SER A 209 -1.62 -13.68 -10.94
C SER A 209 -2.24 -14.82 -11.76
N PRO A 210 -2.51 -15.97 -11.13
CA PRO A 210 -3.18 -17.09 -11.81
C PRO A 210 -4.64 -16.78 -12.19
N PHE A 211 -5.21 -15.73 -11.61
CA PHE A 211 -6.57 -15.27 -11.91
C PHE A 211 -6.63 -14.36 -13.13
N MET A 212 -5.49 -13.79 -13.54
CA MET A 212 -5.40 -12.79 -14.60
C MET A 212 -5.54 -13.40 -15.99
N THR A 213 -6.35 -12.74 -16.86
CA THR A 213 -6.34 -12.98 -18.29
C THR A 213 -5.62 -11.83 -19.01
N PRO A 214 -5.15 -12.03 -20.26
CA PRO A 214 -4.53 -10.95 -21.02
C PRO A 214 -5.41 -9.69 -21.12
N GLU A 215 -6.71 -9.86 -21.35
CA GLU A 215 -7.69 -8.78 -21.49
C GLU A 215 -7.91 -8.04 -20.15
N LEU A 216 -7.93 -8.78 -19.02
CA LEU A 216 -8.06 -8.20 -17.71
C LEU A 216 -6.80 -7.41 -17.34
N ARG A 217 -5.62 -7.96 -17.64
CA ARG A 217 -4.33 -7.28 -17.43
C ARG A 217 -4.24 -5.98 -18.19
N GLU A 218 -4.66 -5.97 -19.44
CA GLU A 218 -4.68 -4.75 -20.25
C GLU A 218 -5.61 -3.69 -19.66
N LYS A 219 -6.83 -4.06 -19.27
CA LYS A 219 -7.81 -3.14 -18.67
C LYS A 219 -7.33 -2.58 -17.35
N MET A 220 -6.84 -3.44 -16.45
CA MET A 220 -6.36 -3.02 -15.13
C MET A 220 -5.07 -2.21 -15.23
N GLY A 221 -4.14 -2.61 -16.11
CA GLY A 221 -2.92 -1.85 -16.37
C GLY A 221 -3.21 -0.45 -16.93
N ALA A 222 -4.15 -0.34 -17.87
CA ALA A 222 -4.60 0.96 -18.37
C ALA A 222 -5.25 1.82 -17.25
N ALA A 223 -6.02 1.20 -16.35
CA ALA A 223 -6.59 1.90 -15.20
C ALA A 223 -5.50 2.37 -14.21
N ALA A 224 -4.48 1.55 -13.97
CA ALA A 224 -3.34 1.93 -13.12
C ALA A 224 -2.52 3.09 -13.71
N ILE A 225 -2.30 3.09 -15.04
CA ILE A 225 -1.66 4.22 -15.73
C ILE A 225 -2.49 5.49 -15.59
N LYS A 226 -3.82 5.42 -15.81
CA LYS A 226 -4.70 6.58 -15.62
C LYS A 226 -4.68 7.11 -14.21
N ALA A 227 -4.64 6.24 -13.20
CA ALA A 227 -4.50 6.64 -11.81
C ALA A 227 -3.23 7.47 -11.60
N GLY A 228 -2.07 6.98 -12.03
CA GLY A 228 -0.82 7.72 -11.95
C GLY A 228 -0.81 9.03 -12.73
N GLN A 229 -1.33 9.01 -13.96
CA GLN A 229 -1.42 10.21 -14.81
C GLN A 229 -2.33 11.29 -14.23
N SER A 230 -3.42 10.92 -13.55
CA SER A 230 -4.39 11.87 -12.95
C SER A 230 -3.79 12.75 -11.86
N ILE A 231 -2.64 12.35 -11.34
CA ILE A 231 -1.92 13.09 -10.30
C ILE A 231 -0.50 13.48 -10.73
N ASN A 232 -0.14 13.27 -12.01
CA ASN A 232 1.23 13.45 -12.53
C ASN A 232 2.29 12.75 -11.66
N TYR A 233 2.04 11.46 -11.35
CA TYR A 233 2.82 10.69 -10.39
C TYR A 233 4.30 10.65 -10.74
N GLU A 234 5.16 10.87 -9.74
CA GLU A 234 6.63 10.77 -9.83
C GLU A 234 7.13 9.66 -8.89
N GLY A 235 8.05 8.85 -9.38
CA GLY A 235 8.63 7.73 -8.65
C GLY A 235 7.94 6.39 -8.90
N VAL A 236 8.24 5.42 -8.05
CA VAL A 236 7.63 4.08 -8.06
C VAL A 236 6.48 4.06 -7.06
N GLY A 237 5.32 3.55 -7.49
CA GLY A 237 4.13 3.41 -6.66
C GLY A 237 3.32 2.20 -7.05
N THR A 238 2.29 1.90 -6.28
CA THR A 238 1.43 0.74 -6.51
C THR A 238 -0.04 1.14 -6.43
N VAL A 239 -0.82 0.72 -7.43
CA VAL A 239 -2.28 0.89 -7.46
C VAL A 239 -2.92 -0.44 -7.09
N GLU A 240 -3.63 -0.47 -5.99
CA GLU A 240 -4.28 -1.67 -5.46
C GLU A 240 -5.74 -1.75 -5.88
N PHE A 241 -6.17 -2.95 -6.28
CA PHE A 241 -7.54 -3.24 -6.73
C PHE A 241 -8.12 -4.44 -6.02
N LEU A 242 -9.41 -4.40 -5.76
CA LEU A 242 -10.22 -5.57 -5.46
C LEU A 242 -10.81 -6.11 -6.76
N VAL A 243 -10.67 -7.40 -7.00
CA VAL A 243 -11.20 -8.08 -8.19
C VAL A 243 -12.20 -9.13 -7.75
N ASP A 244 -13.44 -9.04 -8.22
CA ASP A 244 -14.49 -9.99 -7.89
C ASP A 244 -14.39 -11.30 -8.69
N LYS A 245 -15.20 -12.29 -8.33
CA LYS A 245 -15.27 -13.59 -9.03
C LYS A 245 -15.69 -13.51 -10.50
N HIS A 246 -16.28 -12.38 -10.92
CA HIS A 246 -16.68 -12.10 -12.30
C HIS A 246 -15.64 -11.31 -13.08
N ARG A 247 -14.46 -11.04 -12.47
CA ARG A 247 -13.37 -10.23 -13.02
C ARG A 247 -13.73 -8.75 -13.21
N ASN A 248 -14.70 -8.24 -12.46
CA ASN A 248 -14.82 -6.79 -12.29
C ASN A 248 -13.77 -6.34 -11.27
N PHE A 249 -13.15 -5.20 -11.52
CA PHE A 249 -12.12 -4.68 -10.63
C PHE A 249 -12.46 -3.26 -10.17
N TYR A 250 -12.01 -2.93 -8.96
CA TYR A 250 -12.32 -1.68 -8.30
C TYR A 250 -11.09 -1.17 -7.57
N PHE A 251 -10.75 0.10 -7.77
CA PHE A 251 -9.69 0.77 -7.05
C PHE A 251 -9.94 0.69 -5.54
N MET A 252 -8.93 0.33 -4.80
CA MET A 252 -8.92 0.28 -3.35
C MET A 252 -8.13 1.43 -2.77
N GLU A 253 -6.84 1.51 -3.12
CA GLU A 253 -5.93 2.57 -2.68
C GLU A 253 -4.70 2.65 -3.59
N MET A 254 -3.89 3.69 -3.41
CA MET A 254 -2.60 3.82 -4.06
C MET A 254 -1.52 4.05 -3.00
N ASN A 255 -0.53 3.16 -2.99
CA ASN A 255 0.66 3.33 -2.17
C ASN A 255 1.69 4.16 -2.92
N THR A 256 2.00 5.33 -2.36
CA THR A 256 2.89 6.33 -2.99
C THR A 256 4.36 6.11 -2.62
N ARG A 257 4.78 4.86 -2.61
CA ARG A 257 6.12 4.39 -2.21
C ARG A 257 6.44 3.03 -2.82
N ILE A 258 7.68 2.59 -2.64
CA ILE A 258 8.04 1.19 -2.86
C ILE A 258 7.33 0.30 -1.82
N GLN A 259 7.03 -0.94 -2.17
CA GLN A 259 6.43 -1.92 -1.26
C GLN A 259 7.39 -3.06 -0.94
N VAL A 260 7.10 -3.83 0.12
CA VAL A 260 7.91 -4.99 0.53
C VAL A 260 8.01 -5.99 -0.60
N GLU A 261 6.90 -6.23 -1.29
CA GLU A 261 6.71 -7.20 -2.37
C GLU A 261 7.24 -6.76 -3.76
N HIS A 262 8.00 -5.67 -3.83
CA HIS A 262 8.62 -5.24 -5.09
C HIS A 262 9.55 -6.29 -5.74
N PRO A 263 10.24 -7.16 -4.97
CA PRO A 263 11.11 -8.19 -5.55
C PRO A 263 10.38 -9.14 -6.49
N VAL A 264 9.10 -9.44 -6.23
CA VAL A 264 8.29 -10.27 -7.13
C VAL A 264 8.20 -9.64 -8.53
N THR A 265 7.98 -8.34 -8.59
CA THR A 265 7.95 -7.61 -9.87
C THR A 265 9.33 -7.59 -10.53
N GLU A 266 10.39 -7.30 -9.77
CA GLU A 266 11.77 -7.28 -10.29
C GLU A 266 12.16 -8.59 -10.95
N GLU A 267 11.82 -9.73 -10.33
CA GLU A 267 12.14 -11.07 -10.84
C GLU A 267 11.38 -11.41 -12.14
N VAL A 268 10.13 -10.95 -12.30
CA VAL A 268 9.34 -11.31 -13.48
C VAL A 268 9.55 -10.41 -14.69
N ILE A 269 10.11 -9.20 -14.49
CA ILE A 269 10.35 -8.23 -15.58
C ILE A 269 11.83 -7.89 -15.78
N ASP A 270 12.73 -8.45 -14.96
CA ASP A 270 14.18 -8.17 -14.97
C ASP A 270 14.49 -6.65 -14.89
N HIS A 271 13.97 -6.00 -13.85
CA HIS A 271 14.06 -4.55 -13.69
C HIS A 271 14.25 -4.14 -12.23
N ASP A 272 15.28 -3.38 -11.92
CA ASP A 272 15.62 -2.92 -10.57
C ASP A 272 14.83 -1.66 -10.22
N LEU A 273 13.78 -1.80 -9.41
CA LEU A 273 12.86 -0.70 -9.07
C LEU A 273 13.50 0.36 -8.17
N ILE A 274 14.38 -0.02 -7.27
CA ILE A 274 15.08 0.93 -6.40
C ILE A 274 16.02 1.81 -7.24
N LYS A 275 16.72 1.20 -8.18
CA LYS A 275 17.56 1.94 -9.12
C LYS A 275 16.74 2.90 -10.00
N GLU A 276 15.57 2.47 -10.46
CA GLU A 276 14.68 3.33 -11.23
C GLU A 276 14.14 4.50 -10.40
N GLN A 277 13.81 4.31 -9.11
CA GLN A 277 13.45 5.42 -8.22
C GLN A 277 14.55 6.48 -8.17
N ILE A 278 15.80 6.04 -8.00
CA ILE A 278 16.96 6.94 -7.95
C ILE A 278 17.16 7.66 -9.28
N LYS A 279 17.03 6.97 -10.41
CA LYS A 279 17.13 7.57 -11.75
C LYS A 279 16.05 8.63 -11.98
N VAL A 280 14.79 8.32 -11.64
CA VAL A 280 13.69 9.27 -11.77
C VAL A 280 13.96 10.50 -10.91
N ALA A 281 14.38 10.31 -9.66
CA ALA A 281 14.72 11.40 -8.76
C ALA A 281 15.87 12.28 -9.29
N ALA A 282 16.82 11.69 -10.01
CA ALA A 282 17.91 12.38 -10.71
C ALA A 282 17.47 13.05 -12.02
N GLY A 283 16.18 13.04 -12.38
CA GLY A 283 15.65 13.67 -13.58
C GLY A 283 15.84 12.86 -14.87
N ILE A 284 16.15 11.57 -14.76
CA ILE A 284 16.29 10.69 -15.93
C ILE A 284 14.89 10.19 -16.32
N PRO A 285 14.45 10.42 -17.58
CA PRO A 285 13.14 10.01 -18.03
C PRO A 285 13.03 8.47 -18.13
N ILE A 286 11.84 7.93 -17.76
CA ILE A 286 11.54 6.53 -17.98
C ILE A 286 11.30 6.22 -19.46
N SER A 287 11.37 4.94 -19.84
CA SER A 287 11.07 4.51 -21.22
C SER A 287 9.62 4.77 -21.63
N GLY A 288 8.69 4.84 -20.66
CA GLY A 288 7.25 4.95 -20.88
C GLY A 288 6.60 3.65 -21.39
N LYS A 289 7.37 2.56 -21.53
CA LYS A 289 6.85 1.26 -21.94
C LYS A 289 6.33 0.51 -20.73
N SER A 290 5.16 -0.10 -20.87
CA SER A 290 4.64 -1.05 -19.90
C SER A 290 5.24 -2.45 -20.13
N TYR A 291 5.33 -3.21 -19.05
CA TYR A 291 5.93 -4.53 -19.05
C TYR A 291 4.88 -5.61 -18.80
N ILE A 292 5.12 -6.77 -19.39
CA ILE A 292 4.33 -8.00 -19.16
C ILE A 292 5.30 -9.02 -18.54
N PRO A 293 4.87 -9.81 -17.54
CA PRO A 293 5.71 -10.80 -16.90
C PRO A 293 6.28 -11.78 -17.94
N ALA A 294 7.59 -11.94 -17.95
CA ALA A 294 8.29 -12.92 -18.79
C ALA A 294 8.57 -14.22 -18.02
N LEU A 295 8.57 -14.13 -16.69
CA LEU A 295 8.83 -15.22 -15.76
C LEU A 295 7.69 -15.32 -14.74
N CYS A 296 7.81 -16.28 -13.81
CA CYS A 296 6.94 -16.40 -12.65
C CYS A 296 7.78 -16.28 -11.38
N ALA A 297 7.30 -15.55 -10.41
CA ALA A 297 7.93 -15.41 -9.09
C ALA A 297 6.87 -15.47 -7.98
N MET A 298 7.29 -15.98 -6.83
CA MET A 298 6.48 -16.00 -5.61
C MET A 298 7.35 -15.59 -4.43
N GLU A 299 6.87 -14.68 -3.64
CA GLU A 299 7.49 -14.21 -2.40
C GLU A 299 6.73 -14.75 -1.20
N CYS A 300 7.45 -15.11 -0.15
CA CYS A 300 6.90 -15.45 1.16
C CYS A 300 7.54 -14.55 2.21
N ARG A 301 6.73 -13.87 3.00
CA ARG A 301 7.22 -13.08 4.15
C ARG A 301 7.49 -13.98 5.34
N ILE A 302 8.74 -13.99 5.80
CA ILE A 302 9.14 -14.73 7.00
C ILE A 302 9.23 -13.76 8.16
N ASN A 303 8.24 -13.81 9.04
CA ASN A 303 8.09 -12.88 10.15
C ASN A 303 8.59 -13.49 11.48
N ALA A 304 9.10 -12.64 12.39
CA ALA A 304 9.42 -13.03 13.76
C ALA A 304 8.13 -13.11 14.60
N GLU A 305 7.42 -14.21 14.48
CA GLU A 305 6.12 -14.47 15.11
C GLU A 305 6.07 -15.87 15.72
N ASP A 306 5.23 -16.04 16.73
CA ASP A 306 5.02 -17.32 17.42
C ASP A 306 3.73 -17.99 16.90
N PRO A 307 3.83 -19.04 16.06
CA PRO A 307 2.67 -19.71 15.48
C PRO A 307 1.81 -20.45 16.50
N PHE A 308 2.38 -20.82 17.64
CA PHE A 308 1.64 -21.53 18.71
C PHE A 308 0.84 -20.59 19.62
N HIS A 309 1.08 -19.28 19.52
CA HIS A 309 0.40 -18.24 20.27
C HIS A 309 -0.23 -17.19 19.34
N ASP A 310 -1.00 -17.69 18.36
CA ASP A 310 -1.78 -16.87 17.44
C ASP A 310 -0.95 -15.86 16.64
N PHE A 311 0.27 -16.27 16.27
CA PHE A 311 1.21 -15.44 15.48
C PHE A 311 1.51 -14.07 16.11
N ARG A 312 1.52 -14.00 17.45
CA ARG A 312 1.95 -12.76 18.10
C ARG A 312 3.41 -12.46 17.78
N PRO A 313 3.81 -11.19 17.71
CA PRO A 313 5.21 -10.80 17.53
C PRO A 313 6.11 -11.46 18.58
N ASN A 314 7.23 -12.00 18.13
CA ASN A 314 8.19 -12.71 18.97
C ASN A 314 9.61 -12.15 18.75
N PRO A 315 9.90 -10.95 19.31
CA PRO A 315 11.24 -10.37 19.24
C PRO A 315 12.24 -11.21 20.01
N GLY A 316 13.50 -11.15 19.63
CA GLY A 316 14.55 -11.90 20.32
C GLY A 316 15.77 -12.19 19.47
N LYS A 317 16.73 -12.91 20.05
CA LYS A 317 17.98 -13.25 19.38
C LYS A 317 17.80 -14.45 18.45
N ILE A 318 18.21 -14.29 17.18
CA ILE A 318 18.28 -15.37 16.20
C ILE A 318 19.53 -16.19 16.48
N THR A 319 19.36 -17.40 17.01
CA THR A 319 20.48 -18.29 17.37
C THR A 319 21.08 -18.98 16.15
N SER A 320 20.24 -19.29 15.14
CA SER A 320 20.66 -19.95 13.91
C SER A 320 19.86 -19.37 12.73
N PHE A 321 20.54 -19.09 11.63
CA PHE A 321 19.95 -18.56 10.41
C PHE A 321 20.59 -19.24 9.18
N HIS A 322 19.78 -19.94 8.44
CA HIS A 322 20.17 -20.60 7.19
C HIS A 322 19.21 -20.17 6.09
N SER A 323 19.62 -19.18 5.30
CA SER A 323 18.82 -18.77 4.16
C SER A 323 18.85 -19.85 3.06
N SER A 324 17.70 -20.10 2.44
CA SER A 324 17.62 -20.89 1.21
C SER A 324 18.51 -20.26 0.14
N LYS A 325 19.19 -21.11 -0.62
CA LYS A 325 20.07 -20.69 -1.72
C LYS A 325 19.86 -21.62 -2.90
N GLY A 326 20.21 -21.17 -4.08
CA GLY A 326 20.15 -21.96 -5.28
C GLY A 326 19.69 -21.14 -6.48
N HIS A 327 19.64 -21.80 -7.62
CA HIS A 327 19.19 -21.15 -8.85
C HIS A 327 17.70 -20.77 -8.72
N GLY A 328 17.36 -19.51 -9.02
CA GLY A 328 15.99 -18.99 -8.92
C GLY A 328 15.53 -18.73 -7.49
N VAL A 329 16.44 -18.64 -6.51
CA VAL A 329 16.11 -18.26 -5.12
C VAL A 329 16.78 -16.94 -4.77
N ARG A 330 15.96 -15.92 -4.49
CA ARG A 330 16.36 -14.63 -3.95
C ARG A 330 15.93 -14.55 -2.48
N VAL A 331 16.77 -13.99 -1.63
CA VAL A 331 16.46 -13.74 -0.22
C VAL A 331 16.86 -12.32 0.15
N ASP A 332 15.87 -11.47 0.37
CA ASP A 332 16.05 -10.10 0.84
C ASP A 332 15.84 -10.09 2.35
N THR A 333 16.88 -9.79 3.09
CA THR A 333 16.85 -9.86 4.55
C THR A 333 17.89 -8.93 5.18
N HIS A 334 17.56 -8.41 6.36
CA HIS A 334 18.52 -7.69 7.21
C HIS A 334 18.97 -8.51 8.43
N VAL A 335 18.39 -9.70 8.62
CA VAL A 335 18.72 -10.56 9.77
C VAL A 335 19.81 -11.57 9.43
N TYR A 336 20.50 -12.03 10.45
CA TYR A 336 21.57 -13.03 10.38
C TYR A 336 21.71 -13.78 11.71
N ALA A 337 22.48 -14.85 11.77
CA ALA A 337 22.73 -15.59 13.00
C ALA A 337 23.41 -14.68 14.04
N GLY A 338 22.81 -14.55 15.22
CA GLY A 338 23.26 -13.66 16.29
C GLY A 338 22.59 -12.29 16.32
N TYR A 339 21.85 -11.90 15.26
CA TYR A 339 21.06 -10.67 15.25
C TYR A 339 19.91 -10.73 16.27
N THR A 340 19.60 -9.61 16.89
CA THR A 340 18.43 -9.49 17.78
C THR A 340 17.33 -8.68 17.09
N VAL A 341 16.20 -9.33 16.82
CA VAL A 341 15.01 -8.67 16.32
C VAL A 341 14.49 -7.73 17.41
N PRO A 342 14.42 -6.42 17.17
CA PRO A 342 13.99 -5.46 18.19
C PRO A 342 12.49 -5.53 18.45
N GLN A 343 12.06 -5.05 19.62
CA GLN A 343 10.64 -4.99 20.00
C GLN A 343 9.96 -3.64 19.69
N TYR A 344 10.70 -2.69 19.18
CA TYR A 344 10.25 -1.30 19.08
C TYR A 344 9.68 -0.92 17.71
N TYR A 345 9.98 -1.69 16.69
CA TYR A 345 9.52 -1.48 15.30
C TYR A 345 9.82 -2.69 14.40
#